data_11d5bcb34fba61c4899afc6909794dd8
#
_entry.id   11d5bcb34fba61c4899afc6909794dd8
#
_cell.length_a   1.000
_cell.length_b   1.000
_cell.length_c   1.000
_cell.angle_alpha   90.00
_cell.angle_beta   90.00
_cell.angle_gamma   90.00
#
_symmetry.space_group_name_H-M   'P 1'
#
loop_
_entity.id
_entity.type
_entity.pdbx_description
1 polymer ?
#
loop_
_entity_poly.entity_id
_entity_poly.type
_entity_poly.pdbx_seq_one_letter_code
_entity_poly.pdbx_strand_id
1 'polypeptide(L)'
;MKKLFKTLPLALIVMSIYSCTSDDETVQDVNDNSSVVTTFTCTQENDGTTTKAALDSDCKTILWKTGDAISIFDGNKANNDYRLDSESNGKSTGTFSGTGAVTGPYVAVYPYTAGATLSDDRKSVSNIVLPDEQEAVAGGFDPKAALMIAKSKTTTLQFKNAVGFIKVTPQFNCKKIILRAADKTKPLAGKGTIKFDDSGNPYIDFTGSKELSYSITLSGTITSGNAYYIAVPAVTLSAYWTLTFVTENKNYMRQVTKPITFVRSQALNLGTFATDGDYWVGSNGIVSTGKQVDLGLTIEQGGKTYKVYFAKSNLTATGLAEKETDYGDYFAWGATEPWCTSYSGTTINGWKVGKSGGYTRDNAPYYNNGSYTKYPSTGKTLVAADDAANVILGGD
;
A
#
# COMPACT_ATOMS: atom_id res chain seq x y z
N MET A 1 -11.17 -72.80 9.28
CA MET A 1 -11.78 -73.23 7.99
C MET A 1 -11.65 -72.10 6.99
N LYS A 2 -10.72 -72.24 6.09
CA LYS A 2 -10.85 -72.38 4.65
C LYS A 2 -11.49 -71.18 3.95
N LYS A 3 -10.64 -70.44 3.22
CA LYS A 3 -10.64 -70.18 1.74
C LYS A 3 -11.52 -69.03 1.33
N LEU A 4 -11.19 -68.17 0.35
CA LEU A 4 -10.41 -68.36 -0.89
C LEU A 4 -10.13 -66.97 -1.55
N PHE A 5 -8.99 -66.82 -2.10
CA PHE A 5 -8.57 -65.82 -3.10
C PHE A 5 -9.44 -65.81 -4.32
N LYS A 6 -9.69 -64.64 -4.96
CA LYS A 6 -9.71 -64.54 -6.41
C LYS A 6 -9.27 -63.18 -6.90
N THR A 7 -8.12 -63.22 -7.49
CA THR A 7 -7.57 -62.23 -8.44
C THR A 7 -8.28 -62.31 -9.78
N LEU A 8 -8.49 -61.17 -10.45
CA LEU A 8 -8.80 -61.15 -11.89
C LEU A 8 -8.00 -60.04 -12.56
N PRO A 9 -7.50 -60.29 -13.78
CA PRO A 9 -6.43 -59.51 -14.35
C PRO A 9 -6.91 -58.40 -15.29
N LEU A 10 -5.99 -57.47 -15.45
CA LEU A 10 -5.87 -56.40 -16.43
C LEU A 10 -6.00 -56.95 -17.86
N ALA A 11 -6.89 -56.39 -18.67
CA ALA A 11 -6.86 -56.56 -20.13
C ALA A 11 -6.65 -55.22 -20.79
N LEU A 12 -5.42 -55.08 -21.33
CA LEU A 12 -4.99 -54.03 -22.23
C LEU A 12 -5.53 -54.37 -23.64
N ILE A 13 -6.34 -53.51 -24.25
CA ILE A 13 -6.68 -53.62 -25.67
C ILE A 13 -6.08 -52.41 -26.38
N VAL A 14 -5.02 -52.69 -27.11
CA VAL A 14 -4.47 -51.83 -28.17
C VAL A 14 -5.18 -52.21 -29.46
N MET A 15 -5.92 -51.30 -30.06
CA MET A 15 -6.33 -51.41 -31.47
C MET A 15 -5.71 -50.31 -32.28
N SER A 16 -4.67 -50.67 -32.99
CA SER A 16 -4.13 -49.94 -34.16
C SER A 16 -4.94 -50.31 -35.40
N ILE A 17 -5.52 -49.33 -36.04
CA ILE A 17 -6.03 -49.49 -37.42
C ILE A 17 -5.25 -48.51 -38.29
N TYR A 18 -4.38 -49.05 -39.13
CA TYR A 18 -3.85 -48.38 -40.30
C TYR A 18 -4.91 -48.47 -41.40
N SER A 19 -5.27 -47.32 -41.98
CA SER A 19 -5.83 -47.28 -43.32
C SER A 19 -5.15 -46.16 -44.10
N CYS A 20 -4.38 -46.53 -45.06
CA CYS A 20 -3.92 -45.62 -46.12
C CYS A 20 -5.01 -45.58 -47.21
N THR A 21 -5.47 -44.39 -47.53
CA THR A 21 -5.95 -44.07 -48.87
C THR A 21 -5.41 -42.70 -49.26
N SER A 22 -4.65 -42.66 -50.30
CA SER A 22 -4.18 -41.47 -51.01
C SER A 22 -5.37 -40.88 -51.75
N ASP A 23 -5.70 -39.61 -51.48
CA ASP A 23 -6.24 -38.72 -52.50
C ASP A 23 -5.77 -37.29 -52.23
N ASP A 24 -5.34 -36.71 -53.32
CA ASP A 24 -4.76 -35.38 -53.48
C ASP A 24 -5.86 -34.33 -53.26
N GLU A 25 -5.81 -33.62 -52.11
CA GLU A 25 -6.60 -32.38 -51.97
C GLU A 25 -5.74 -31.30 -51.37
N THR A 26 -5.77 -30.18 -52.04
CA THR A 26 -5.14 -28.92 -51.79
C THR A 26 -5.11 -28.56 -50.28
N VAL A 27 -3.89 -28.40 -49.76
CA VAL A 27 -3.65 -27.79 -48.46
C VAL A 27 -4.16 -26.36 -48.50
N GLN A 28 -5.37 -26.14 -48.03
CA GLN A 28 -5.72 -24.82 -47.52
C GLN A 28 -4.94 -24.62 -46.22
N ASP A 29 -4.01 -23.65 -46.24
CA ASP A 29 -3.43 -23.07 -45.06
C ASP A 29 -4.58 -22.54 -44.21
N VAL A 30 -5.11 -23.38 -43.34
CA VAL A 30 -5.93 -22.92 -42.21
C VAL A 30 -4.94 -22.26 -41.29
N ASN A 31 -4.85 -20.94 -41.37
CA ASN A 31 -4.23 -20.10 -40.36
C ASN A 31 -5.02 -20.34 -39.08
N ASP A 32 -4.74 -21.46 -38.40
CA ASP A 32 -5.28 -21.77 -37.07
C ASP A 32 -4.56 -20.87 -36.07
N ASN A 33 -5.06 -19.63 -35.99
CA ASN A 33 -4.61 -18.64 -35.03
C ASN A 33 -5.24 -18.95 -33.64
N SER A 34 -5.34 -20.24 -33.30
CA SER A 34 -5.70 -20.67 -31.97
C SER A 34 -4.55 -20.33 -31.03
N SER A 35 -4.73 -19.26 -30.26
CA SER A 35 -3.76 -18.86 -29.27
C SER A 35 -3.60 -20.01 -28.24
N VAL A 36 -2.38 -20.54 -28.16
CA VAL A 36 -2.04 -21.63 -27.24
C VAL A 36 -2.33 -21.19 -25.81
N VAL A 37 -3.26 -21.88 -25.15
CA VAL A 37 -3.52 -21.67 -23.72
C VAL A 37 -2.41 -22.34 -22.92
N THR A 38 -1.76 -21.57 -22.07
CA THR A 38 -0.77 -22.05 -21.12
C THR A 38 -1.29 -21.93 -19.71
N THR A 39 -0.90 -22.87 -18.85
CA THR A 39 -1.36 -22.93 -17.45
C THR A 39 -0.18 -22.90 -16.51
N PHE A 40 -0.27 -22.09 -15.47
CA PHE A 40 0.74 -21.96 -14.42
C PHE A 40 0.19 -22.40 -13.07
N THR A 41 0.96 -23.25 -12.37
CA THR A 41 0.67 -23.60 -10.98
C THR A 41 1.43 -22.66 -10.06
N CYS A 42 0.71 -21.91 -9.24
CA CYS A 42 1.24 -20.84 -8.42
C CYS A 42 1.09 -21.16 -6.94
N THR A 43 2.18 -21.12 -6.22
CA THR A 43 2.26 -21.18 -4.75
C THR A 43 2.88 -19.90 -4.23
N GLN A 44 2.76 -19.68 -2.92
CA GLN A 44 3.39 -18.54 -2.26
C GLN A 44 4.44 -19.02 -1.29
N GLU A 45 5.42 -18.16 -0.99
CA GLU A 45 6.42 -18.49 0.03
C GLU A 45 5.74 -18.75 1.37
N ASN A 46 6.19 -19.82 2.03
CA ASN A 46 5.75 -20.18 3.36
C ASN A 46 6.98 -20.10 4.28
N ASP A 47 7.27 -18.92 4.80
CA ASP A 47 8.40 -18.68 5.70
C ASP A 47 8.03 -18.75 7.19
N GLY A 48 6.86 -19.29 7.49
CA GLY A 48 6.39 -19.49 8.88
C GLY A 48 5.91 -18.20 9.57
N THR A 49 6.02 -17.06 8.90
CA THR A 49 5.54 -15.77 9.38
C THR A 49 4.47 -15.22 8.44
N THR A 50 3.39 -14.85 9.04
CA THR A 50 2.08 -14.57 8.45
C THR A 50 2.02 -13.36 7.54
N THR A 51 1.66 -13.51 6.24
CA THR A 51 0.98 -12.46 5.46
C THR A 51 0.30 -12.97 4.19
N LYS A 52 -0.89 -12.40 3.83
CA LYS A 52 -1.77 -13.16 2.92
C LYS A 52 -2.82 -12.32 2.19
N ALA A 53 -3.11 -12.63 0.89
CA ALA A 53 -4.12 -12.00 0.03
C ALA A 53 -5.56 -12.20 0.52
N ALA A 54 -5.87 -13.34 1.12
CA ALA A 54 -6.93 -13.55 2.09
C ALA A 54 -6.34 -14.42 3.19
N LEU A 55 -6.61 -14.06 4.42
CA LEU A 55 -6.13 -14.84 5.55
C LEU A 55 -7.03 -16.06 5.73
N ASP A 56 -6.42 -17.23 5.87
CA ASP A 56 -7.07 -18.38 6.49
C ASP A 56 -7.38 -18.06 7.96
N SER A 57 -8.26 -18.82 8.58
CA SER A 57 -8.69 -18.66 9.98
C SER A 57 -7.52 -18.62 10.99
N ASP A 58 -6.38 -19.23 10.64
CA ASP A 58 -5.15 -19.23 11.44
C ASP A 58 -4.23 -18.03 11.17
N CYS A 59 -4.61 -17.14 10.24
CA CYS A 59 -3.81 -16.01 9.77
C CYS A 59 -2.43 -16.40 9.18
N LYS A 60 -2.26 -17.60 8.66
CA LYS A 60 -0.98 -18.14 8.20
C LYS A 60 -0.92 -18.56 6.72
N THR A 61 -2.02 -18.72 6.03
CA THR A 61 -2.03 -19.21 4.65
C THR A 61 -2.75 -18.24 3.72
N ILE A 62 -2.09 -17.77 2.66
CA ILE A 62 -2.74 -16.99 1.60
C ILE A 62 -3.63 -17.92 0.80
N LEU A 63 -4.84 -17.45 0.53
CA LEU A 63 -5.79 -18.15 -0.32
C LEU A 63 -6.05 -17.29 -1.55
N TRP A 64 -5.86 -17.88 -2.72
CA TRP A 64 -6.23 -17.28 -3.98
C TRP A 64 -7.73 -17.04 -4.05
N LYS A 65 -8.16 -15.95 -4.67
CA LYS A 65 -9.57 -15.57 -4.79
C LYS A 65 -9.99 -15.43 -6.24
N THR A 66 -11.24 -15.78 -6.52
CA THR A 66 -11.88 -15.49 -7.81
C THR A 66 -11.65 -14.04 -8.20
N GLY A 67 -11.15 -13.83 -9.41
CA GLY A 67 -10.79 -12.52 -9.94
C GLY A 67 -9.30 -12.17 -9.82
N ASP A 68 -8.51 -12.96 -9.07
CA ASP A 68 -7.05 -12.79 -9.06
C ASP A 68 -6.47 -12.99 -10.45
N ALA A 69 -5.53 -12.13 -10.80
CA ALA A 69 -4.79 -12.20 -12.06
C ALA A 69 -3.31 -11.86 -11.82
N ILE A 70 -2.45 -12.44 -12.66
CA ILE A 70 -1.00 -12.27 -12.60
C ILE A 70 -0.44 -11.83 -13.94
N SER A 71 0.60 -11.00 -13.90
CA SER A 71 1.45 -10.71 -15.07
C SER A 71 2.44 -11.84 -15.24
N ILE A 72 2.49 -12.47 -16.42
CA ILE A 72 3.52 -13.44 -16.80
C ILE A 72 4.37 -12.84 -17.90
N PHE A 73 5.66 -12.70 -17.65
CA PHE A 73 6.68 -12.34 -18.63
C PHE A 73 7.39 -13.61 -19.09
N ASP A 74 7.26 -13.93 -20.34
CA ASP A 74 7.87 -15.10 -21.00
C ASP A 74 9.31 -14.83 -21.48
N GLY A 75 9.84 -15.72 -22.28
CA GLY A 75 11.15 -15.58 -22.92
C GLY A 75 11.32 -14.29 -23.73
N ASN A 76 10.26 -13.80 -24.35
CA ASN A 76 10.21 -12.57 -25.14
C ASN A 76 9.96 -11.32 -24.29
N LYS A 77 9.77 -11.45 -22.98
CA LYS A 77 9.47 -10.38 -22.02
C LYS A 77 8.12 -9.69 -22.27
N ALA A 78 7.23 -10.29 -23.03
CA ALA A 78 5.87 -9.81 -23.18
C ALA A 78 5.12 -9.94 -21.83
N ASN A 79 4.36 -8.92 -21.48
CA ASN A 79 3.51 -8.95 -20.29
C ASN A 79 2.15 -9.56 -20.63
N ASN A 80 1.88 -10.76 -20.15
CA ASN A 80 0.67 -11.51 -20.44
C ASN A 80 -0.22 -11.60 -19.20
N ASP A 81 -1.56 -11.41 -19.39
CA ASP A 81 -2.59 -11.53 -18.35
C ASP A 81 -2.99 -13.00 -18.17
N TYR A 82 -2.78 -13.54 -16.98
CA TYR A 82 -3.18 -14.89 -16.58
C TYR A 82 -4.13 -14.81 -15.40
N ARG A 83 -5.27 -15.51 -15.50
CA ARG A 83 -6.35 -15.43 -14.53
C ARG A 83 -6.52 -16.72 -13.75
N LEU A 84 -6.87 -16.57 -12.48
CA LEU A 84 -7.13 -17.69 -11.59
C LEU A 84 -8.30 -18.53 -12.10
N ASP A 85 -8.09 -19.83 -12.22
CA ASP A 85 -9.15 -20.78 -12.53
C ASP A 85 -10.11 -20.91 -11.35
N SER A 86 -11.40 -21.02 -11.63
CA SER A 86 -12.48 -21.00 -10.62
C SER A 86 -12.31 -22.07 -9.53
N GLU A 87 -11.78 -23.22 -9.90
CA GLU A 87 -11.51 -24.33 -8.97
C GLU A 87 -10.40 -24.06 -7.95
N SER A 88 -9.59 -23.03 -8.20
CA SER A 88 -8.50 -22.60 -7.32
C SER A 88 -8.95 -21.59 -6.25
N ASN A 89 -10.20 -21.13 -6.30
CA ASN A 89 -10.74 -20.19 -5.32
C ASN A 89 -10.68 -20.77 -3.90
N GLY A 90 -10.15 -20.01 -2.97
CA GLY A 90 -10.00 -20.39 -1.57
C GLY A 90 -8.88 -21.41 -1.31
N LYS A 91 -7.99 -21.66 -2.26
CA LYS A 91 -6.84 -22.58 -2.10
C LYS A 91 -5.53 -21.80 -1.96
N SER A 92 -4.55 -22.39 -1.28
CA SER A 92 -3.17 -21.85 -1.17
C SER A 92 -2.35 -22.08 -2.44
N THR A 93 -2.70 -23.10 -3.22
CA THR A 93 -2.16 -23.36 -4.56
C THR A 93 -3.19 -22.95 -5.58
N GLY A 94 -2.83 -22.08 -6.51
CA GLY A 94 -3.68 -21.58 -7.56
C GLY A 94 -3.20 -22.02 -8.94
N THR A 95 -4.14 -22.34 -9.81
CA THR A 95 -3.91 -22.55 -11.24
C THR A 95 -4.35 -21.30 -11.98
N PHE A 96 -3.46 -20.75 -12.81
CA PHE A 96 -3.73 -19.55 -13.61
C PHE A 96 -3.59 -19.90 -15.09
N SER A 97 -4.63 -19.61 -15.85
CA SER A 97 -4.70 -19.87 -17.28
C SER A 97 -4.75 -18.58 -18.10
N GLY A 98 -4.10 -18.60 -19.26
CA GLY A 98 -4.02 -17.47 -20.17
C GLY A 98 -3.32 -17.84 -21.47
N THR A 99 -3.06 -16.85 -22.31
CA THR A 99 -2.40 -17.02 -23.60
C THR A 99 -1.16 -16.14 -23.72
N GLY A 100 -0.25 -16.49 -24.62
CA GLY A 100 0.92 -15.66 -24.97
C GLY A 100 2.24 -16.08 -24.33
N ALA A 101 2.27 -16.54 -23.08
CA ALA A 101 3.50 -16.96 -22.43
C ALA A 101 3.79 -18.45 -22.67
N VAL A 102 4.37 -18.76 -23.81
CA VAL A 102 4.59 -20.17 -24.24
C VAL A 102 5.99 -20.71 -23.96
N THR A 103 7.00 -19.84 -23.81
CA THR A 103 8.39 -20.25 -23.61
C THR A 103 9.03 -19.52 -22.43
N GLY A 104 9.65 -20.30 -21.54
CA GLY A 104 10.42 -19.75 -20.40
C GLY A 104 11.80 -19.22 -20.80
N PRO A 105 12.56 -18.67 -19.87
CA PRO A 105 12.25 -18.55 -18.43
C PRO A 105 11.15 -17.53 -18.16
N TYR A 106 10.43 -17.73 -17.07
CA TYR A 106 9.30 -16.88 -16.68
C TYR A 106 9.64 -15.98 -15.48
N VAL A 107 9.10 -14.77 -15.53
CA VAL A 107 8.97 -13.87 -14.37
C VAL A 107 7.48 -13.55 -14.21
N ALA A 108 6.96 -13.58 -13.00
CA ALA A 108 5.56 -13.30 -12.75
C ALA A 108 5.41 -12.28 -11.64
N VAL A 109 4.41 -11.41 -11.75
CA VAL A 109 4.05 -10.42 -10.73
C VAL A 109 2.56 -10.54 -10.40
N TYR A 110 2.22 -10.47 -9.13
CA TYR A 110 0.87 -10.33 -8.62
C TYR A 110 0.73 -9.00 -7.88
N PRO A 111 -0.41 -8.32 -8.02
CA PRO A 111 -1.48 -8.57 -8.98
C PRO A 111 -1.06 -8.21 -10.43
N TYR A 112 -1.87 -8.62 -11.40
CA TYR A 112 -1.67 -8.22 -12.79
C TYR A 112 -1.57 -6.71 -12.93
N THR A 113 -0.56 -6.25 -13.64
CA THR A 113 -0.29 -4.83 -13.86
C THR A 113 -0.01 -4.60 -15.35
N ALA A 114 -0.99 -4.09 -16.10
CA ALA A 114 -0.92 -3.96 -17.56
C ALA A 114 0.30 -3.18 -18.07
N GLY A 115 0.74 -2.16 -17.33
CA GLY A 115 1.90 -1.33 -17.67
C GLY A 115 3.25 -1.86 -17.17
N ALA A 116 3.29 -3.01 -16.49
CA ALA A 116 4.52 -3.56 -15.94
C ALA A 116 5.51 -3.95 -17.06
N THR A 117 6.79 -3.70 -16.82
CA THR A 117 7.86 -3.94 -17.79
C THR A 117 9.01 -4.69 -17.15
N LEU A 118 9.39 -5.83 -17.73
CA LEU A 118 10.53 -6.63 -17.30
C LEU A 118 11.85 -6.06 -17.88
N SER A 119 12.87 -5.89 -17.03
CA SER A 119 14.21 -5.46 -17.44
C SER A 119 14.90 -6.49 -18.37
N ASP A 120 15.88 -6.03 -19.15
CA ASP A 120 16.62 -6.90 -20.08
C ASP A 120 17.38 -8.03 -19.39
N ASP A 121 17.94 -7.76 -18.23
CA ASP A 121 18.63 -8.74 -17.39
C ASP A 121 17.67 -9.62 -16.57
N ARG A 122 16.36 -9.40 -16.69
CA ARG A 122 15.27 -10.10 -15.98
C ARG A 122 15.39 -10.07 -14.45
N LYS A 123 16.03 -9.02 -13.91
CA LYS A 123 16.24 -8.86 -12.46
C LYS A 123 15.26 -7.91 -11.81
N SER A 124 14.51 -7.15 -12.61
CA SER A 124 13.56 -6.19 -12.07
C SER A 124 12.31 -6.04 -12.94
N VAL A 125 11.20 -5.68 -12.31
CA VAL A 125 9.95 -5.34 -12.99
C VAL A 125 9.54 -3.93 -12.58
N SER A 126 9.51 -3.02 -13.54
CA SER A 126 9.15 -1.61 -13.36
C SER A 126 7.67 -1.33 -13.60
N ASN A 127 7.25 -0.09 -13.32
CA ASN A 127 5.87 0.36 -13.43
C ASN A 127 4.89 -0.40 -12.51
N ILE A 128 5.37 -0.88 -11.38
CA ILE A 128 4.55 -1.49 -10.34
C ILE A 128 4.07 -0.38 -9.40
N VAL A 129 2.82 -0.43 -9.00
CA VAL A 129 2.24 0.55 -8.08
C VAL A 129 1.89 -0.13 -6.75
N LEU A 130 2.49 0.34 -5.66
CA LEU A 130 1.95 0.08 -4.33
C LEU A 130 0.94 1.21 -4.03
N PRO A 131 -0.36 0.90 -3.91
CA PRO A 131 -1.37 1.92 -3.75
C PRO A 131 -1.24 2.62 -2.39
N ASP A 132 -1.38 3.94 -2.38
CA ASP A 132 -1.48 4.75 -1.17
C ASP A 132 -2.90 4.82 -0.60
N GLU A 133 -3.90 4.44 -1.39
CA GLU A 133 -5.25 4.17 -0.94
C GLU A 133 -5.55 2.68 -1.08
N GLN A 134 -5.84 2.02 0.04
CA GLN A 134 -6.10 0.59 0.13
C GLN A 134 -7.51 0.35 0.69
N GLU A 135 -8.16 -0.70 0.21
CA GLU A 135 -9.51 -1.07 0.66
C GLU A 135 -9.46 -1.78 2.02
N ALA A 136 -10.36 -1.40 2.94
CA ALA A 136 -10.49 -2.04 4.24
C ALA A 136 -11.20 -3.38 4.13
N VAL A 137 -10.47 -4.46 4.38
CA VAL A 137 -10.99 -5.84 4.39
C VAL A 137 -10.91 -6.37 5.82
N ALA A 138 -12.05 -6.68 6.43
CA ALA A 138 -12.09 -7.23 7.79
C ALA A 138 -11.38 -8.59 7.84
N GLY A 139 -10.43 -8.74 8.76
CA GLY A 139 -9.59 -9.93 8.88
C GLY A 139 -8.58 -10.10 7.75
N GLY A 140 -8.45 -9.15 6.82
CA GLY A 140 -7.61 -9.25 5.64
C GLY A 140 -6.99 -7.91 5.22
N PHE A 141 -6.55 -7.85 3.97
CA PHE A 141 -5.93 -6.69 3.35
C PHE A 141 -6.45 -6.52 1.91
N ASP A 142 -6.17 -5.37 1.31
CA ASP A 142 -6.47 -5.10 -0.10
C ASP A 142 -5.59 -5.98 -1.01
N PRO A 143 -6.17 -6.90 -1.82
CA PRO A 143 -5.39 -7.73 -2.73
C PRO A 143 -4.54 -6.93 -3.73
N LYS A 144 -4.98 -5.74 -4.12
CA LYS A 144 -4.23 -4.85 -5.04
C LYS A 144 -2.91 -4.34 -4.47
N ALA A 145 -2.79 -4.34 -3.13
CA ALA A 145 -1.59 -3.92 -2.42
C ALA A 145 -0.63 -5.07 -2.09
N ALA A 146 -1.04 -6.33 -2.28
CA ALA A 146 -0.27 -7.52 -1.95
C ALA A 146 0.76 -7.86 -3.03
N LEU A 147 1.70 -6.97 -3.28
CA LEU A 147 2.68 -7.14 -4.35
C LEU A 147 3.59 -8.34 -4.12
N MET A 148 3.62 -9.26 -5.08
CA MET A 148 4.45 -10.46 -5.07
C MET A 148 5.14 -10.66 -6.42
N ILE A 149 6.26 -11.37 -6.43
CA ILE A 149 7.01 -11.72 -7.63
C ILE A 149 7.50 -13.16 -7.56
N ALA A 150 7.54 -13.83 -8.72
CA ALA A 150 8.11 -15.17 -8.87
C ALA A 150 9.05 -15.22 -10.07
N LYS A 151 10.05 -16.12 -10.02
CA LYS A 151 10.91 -16.48 -11.16
C LYS A 151 10.96 -17.98 -11.28
N SER A 152 10.82 -18.51 -12.49
CA SER A 152 10.89 -19.95 -12.75
C SER A 152 11.38 -20.25 -14.18
N LYS A 153 11.98 -21.42 -14.35
CA LYS A 153 12.26 -22.00 -15.67
C LYS A 153 11.10 -22.86 -16.19
N THR A 154 10.13 -23.16 -15.33
CA THR A 154 8.97 -23.99 -15.62
C THR A 154 7.67 -23.23 -15.34
N THR A 155 6.54 -23.83 -15.66
CA THR A 155 5.21 -23.28 -15.37
C THR A 155 4.77 -23.42 -13.89
N THR A 156 5.68 -23.86 -13.01
CA THR A 156 5.46 -23.83 -11.56
C THR A 156 6.14 -22.59 -10.99
N LEU A 157 5.33 -21.72 -10.36
CA LEU A 157 5.76 -20.43 -9.83
C LEU A 157 5.63 -20.42 -8.30
N GLN A 158 6.69 -20.03 -7.61
CA GLN A 158 6.66 -19.74 -6.18
C GLN A 158 6.80 -18.24 -5.97
N PHE A 159 5.71 -17.58 -5.59
CA PHE A 159 5.69 -16.16 -5.33
C PHE A 159 6.34 -15.80 -3.99
N LYS A 160 7.12 -14.74 -4.01
CA LYS A 160 7.70 -14.09 -2.82
C LYS A 160 7.07 -12.71 -2.65
N ASN A 161 6.69 -12.36 -1.41
CA ASN A 161 6.13 -11.05 -1.10
C ASN A 161 7.20 -9.95 -1.24
N ALA A 162 6.85 -8.85 -1.92
CA ALA A 162 7.67 -7.65 -1.97
C ALA A 162 7.30 -6.62 -0.88
N VAL A 163 6.20 -6.86 -0.17
CA VAL A 163 5.64 -6.02 0.91
C VAL A 163 5.61 -6.78 2.23
N GLY A 164 5.53 -6.02 3.33
CA GLY A 164 5.07 -6.48 4.62
C GLY A 164 3.69 -5.91 4.92
N PHE A 165 3.19 -6.15 6.14
CA PHE A 165 1.90 -5.65 6.57
C PHE A 165 1.99 -5.11 7.99
N ILE A 166 1.11 -4.15 8.31
CA ILE A 166 0.79 -3.81 9.68
C ILE A 166 -0.63 -4.28 9.99
N LYS A 167 -0.80 -4.88 11.16
CA LYS A 167 -2.10 -5.29 11.71
C LYS A 167 -2.54 -4.27 12.72
N VAL A 168 -3.76 -3.74 12.55
CA VAL A 168 -4.40 -2.83 13.49
C VAL A 168 -5.79 -3.35 13.85
N THR A 169 -6.21 -3.17 15.11
CA THR A 169 -7.51 -3.62 15.61
C THR A 169 -8.19 -2.47 16.37
N PRO A 170 -8.95 -1.60 15.67
CA PRO A 170 -9.66 -0.51 16.35
C PRO A 170 -10.81 -1.06 17.22
N GLN A 171 -10.99 -0.47 18.39
CA GLN A 171 -12.10 -0.78 19.30
C GLN A 171 -13.29 0.19 19.12
N PHE A 172 -13.37 0.83 17.98
CA PHE A 172 -14.42 1.75 17.56
C PHE A 172 -14.57 1.73 16.05
N ASN A 173 -15.71 2.15 15.54
CA ASN A 173 -15.96 2.24 14.11
C ASN A 173 -15.24 3.46 13.51
N CYS A 174 -14.62 3.31 12.37
CA CYS A 174 -14.02 4.41 11.61
C CYS A 174 -14.18 4.20 10.09
N LYS A 175 -13.94 5.25 9.32
CA LYS A 175 -14.04 5.26 7.86
C LYS A 175 -12.67 5.09 7.21
N LYS A 176 -11.62 5.54 7.90
CA LYS A 176 -10.25 5.49 7.40
C LYS A 176 -9.26 5.20 8.53
N ILE A 177 -8.17 4.53 8.18
CA ILE A 177 -6.96 4.43 9.00
C ILE A 177 -5.82 4.93 8.14
N ILE A 178 -5.10 5.96 8.61
CA ILE A 178 -4.03 6.62 7.85
C ILE A 178 -2.70 6.37 8.57
N LEU A 179 -1.82 5.63 7.93
CA LEU A 179 -0.40 5.54 8.32
C LEU A 179 0.35 6.66 7.62
N ARG A 180 1.14 7.46 8.36
CA ARG A 180 1.94 8.55 7.80
C ARG A 180 3.36 8.50 8.33
N ALA A 181 4.34 8.62 7.43
CA ALA A 181 5.74 8.81 7.79
C ALA A 181 5.96 10.19 8.43
N ALA A 182 6.94 10.29 9.33
CA ALA A 182 7.30 11.55 9.98
C ALA A 182 7.98 12.55 9.02
N ASP A 183 8.57 12.05 7.95
CA ASP A 183 9.33 12.84 6.99
C ASP A 183 9.14 12.31 5.56
N LYS A 184 9.61 13.05 4.57
CA LYS A 184 9.55 12.69 3.15
C LYS A 184 10.82 11.98 2.66
N THR A 185 11.52 11.25 3.51
CA THR A 185 12.73 10.50 3.12
C THR A 185 12.45 9.05 2.76
N LYS A 186 11.36 8.49 3.30
CA LYS A 186 10.99 7.08 3.14
C LYS A 186 9.58 6.97 2.57
N PRO A 187 9.42 6.80 1.25
CA PRO A 187 8.11 6.58 0.64
C PRO A 187 7.43 5.33 1.22
N LEU A 188 6.13 5.42 1.43
CA LEU A 188 5.27 4.32 1.88
C LEU A 188 4.48 3.70 0.73
N ALA A 189 4.25 4.44 -0.34
CA ALA A 189 3.50 4.00 -1.49
C ALA A 189 3.89 4.77 -2.75
N GLY A 190 3.38 4.36 -3.89
CA GLY A 190 3.61 5.00 -5.16
C GLY A 190 4.07 4.04 -6.24
N LYS A 191 4.50 4.61 -7.37
CA LYS A 191 5.02 3.86 -8.51
C LYS A 191 6.48 3.51 -8.29
N GLY A 192 6.84 2.25 -8.45
CA GLY A 192 8.19 1.75 -8.20
C GLY A 192 8.59 0.60 -9.10
N THR A 193 9.70 0.00 -8.74
CA THR A 193 10.27 -1.17 -9.42
C THR A 193 10.49 -2.28 -8.39
N ILE A 194 9.96 -3.48 -8.63
CA ILE A 194 10.32 -4.63 -7.81
C ILE A 194 11.70 -5.11 -8.26
N LYS A 195 12.64 -5.18 -7.34
CA LYS A 195 14.01 -5.69 -7.48
C LYS A 195 14.26 -6.83 -6.52
N PHE A 196 15.36 -7.52 -6.69
CA PHE A 196 15.85 -8.55 -5.74
C PHE A 196 17.14 -8.06 -5.08
N ASP A 197 17.24 -8.28 -3.79
CA ASP A 197 18.50 -8.12 -3.06
C ASP A 197 19.48 -9.25 -3.36
N ASP A 198 20.70 -9.18 -2.81
CA ASP A 198 21.75 -10.18 -3.01
C ASP A 198 21.37 -11.57 -2.47
N SER A 199 20.41 -11.65 -1.57
CA SER A 199 19.84 -12.89 -1.04
C SER A 199 18.69 -13.44 -1.86
N GLY A 200 18.29 -12.73 -2.93
CA GLY A 200 17.17 -13.10 -3.80
C GLY A 200 15.81 -12.82 -3.18
N ASN A 201 15.71 -11.89 -2.23
CA ASN A 201 14.45 -11.42 -1.70
C ASN A 201 13.98 -10.19 -2.46
N PRO A 202 12.69 -10.11 -2.81
CA PRO A 202 12.16 -8.95 -3.50
C PRO A 202 11.96 -7.76 -2.55
N TYR A 203 12.12 -6.56 -3.11
CA TYR A 203 11.78 -5.29 -2.47
C TYR A 203 11.29 -4.30 -3.51
N ILE A 204 10.61 -3.25 -3.08
CA ILE A 204 10.16 -2.16 -3.95
C ILE A 204 11.17 -1.03 -3.87
N ASP A 205 11.76 -0.69 -5.01
CA ASP A 205 12.63 0.47 -5.17
C ASP A 205 11.85 1.63 -5.77
N PHE A 206 11.76 2.71 -5.05
CA PHE A 206 11.09 3.95 -5.45
C PHE A 206 12.05 5.00 -6.03
N THR A 207 13.33 4.69 -6.17
CA THR A 207 14.35 5.63 -6.66
C THR A 207 13.99 6.14 -8.06
N GLY A 208 14.01 7.47 -8.22
CA GLY A 208 13.69 8.13 -9.49
C GLY A 208 12.20 8.28 -9.79
N SER A 209 11.31 7.73 -8.97
CA SER A 209 9.87 7.93 -9.13
C SER A 209 9.46 9.35 -8.75
N LYS A 210 8.49 9.88 -9.50
CA LYS A 210 7.84 11.16 -9.22
C LYS A 210 6.47 10.98 -8.56
N GLU A 211 5.95 9.76 -8.57
CA GLU A 211 4.64 9.39 -8.04
C GLU A 211 4.84 8.67 -6.70
N LEU A 212 5.11 9.44 -5.64
CA LEU A 212 5.42 8.93 -4.30
C LEU A 212 4.41 9.43 -3.28
N SER A 213 4.02 8.55 -2.37
CA SER A 213 3.25 8.89 -1.18
C SER A 213 4.01 8.53 0.10
N TYR A 214 3.94 9.39 1.09
CA TYR A 214 4.52 9.22 2.43
C TYR A 214 3.44 8.87 3.45
N SER A 215 2.26 8.53 2.96
CA SER A 215 1.16 8.00 3.74
C SER A 215 0.45 6.88 2.99
N ILE A 216 -0.19 6.00 3.75
CA ILE A 216 -1.13 5.00 3.23
C ILE A 216 -2.43 5.17 3.96
N THR A 217 -3.52 5.24 3.22
CA THR A 217 -4.88 5.33 3.73
C THR A 217 -5.59 4.01 3.48
N LEU A 218 -6.04 3.36 4.55
CA LEU A 218 -7.00 2.26 4.46
C LEU A 218 -8.40 2.85 4.57
N SER A 219 -9.24 2.71 3.55
CA SER A 219 -10.57 3.32 3.49
C SER A 219 -11.67 2.28 3.29
N GLY A 220 -12.82 2.57 3.86
CA GLY A 220 -14.01 1.70 3.81
C GLY A 220 -14.73 1.59 5.14
N THR A 221 -15.57 0.57 5.27
CA THR A 221 -16.27 0.29 6.53
C THR A 221 -15.35 -0.46 7.48
N ILE A 222 -14.81 0.25 8.47
CA ILE A 222 -13.92 -0.32 9.47
C ILE A 222 -14.70 -0.46 10.79
N THR A 223 -14.99 -1.71 11.14
CA THR A 223 -15.84 -2.08 12.28
C THR A 223 -15.00 -2.38 13.51
N SER A 224 -15.47 -1.91 14.66
CA SER A 224 -14.88 -2.17 15.97
C SER A 224 -14.60 -3.66 16.22
N GLY A 225 -13.44 -3.96 16.80
CA GLY A 225 -13.02 -5.30 17.19
C GLY A 225 -12.43 -6.15 16.05
N ASN A 226 -12.60 -5.78 14.80
CA ASN A 226 -12.02 -6.49 13.67
C ASN A 226 -10.56 -6.05 13.43
N ALA A 227 -9.74 -7.02 13.05
CA ALA A 227 -8.39 -6.75 12.58
C ALA A 227 -8.39 -6.30 11.11
N TYR A 228 -7.53 -5.36 10.78
CA TYR A 228 -7.29 -4.87 9.42
C TYR A 228 -5.80 -4.85 9.13
N TYR A 229 -5.43 -5.10 7.88
CA TYR A 229 -4.03 -5.15 7.49
C TYR A 229 -3.76 -4.13 6.39
N ILE A 230 -2.70 -3.34 6.57
CA ILE A 230 -2.23 -2.35 5.61
C ILE A 230 -0.92 -2.87 5.01
N ALA A 231 -0.86 -3.01 3.70
CA ALA A 231 0.38 -3.39 3.01
C ALA A 231 1.35 -2.21 3.01
N VAL A 232 2.60 -2.48 3.35
CA VAL A 232 3.67 -1.48 3.47
C VAL A 232 4.95 -1.99 2.80
N PRO A 233 5.80 -1.13 2.22
CA PRO A 233 7.11 -1.56 1.74
C PRO A 233 8.00 -1.97 2.92
N ALA A 234 9.04 -2.78 2.65
CA ALA A 234 10.08 -3.06 3.63
C ALA A 234 10.91 -1.80 3.87
N VAL A 235 10.63 -1.09 4.94
CA VAL A 235 11.24 0.22 5.24
C VAL A 235 11.30 0.46 6.75
N THR A 236 12.30 1.22 7.18
CA THR A 236 12.36 1.75 8.55
C THR A 236 11.90 3.21 8.54
N LEU A 237 10.80 3.49 9.21
CA LEU A 237 10.34 4.86 9.44
C LEU A 237 11.07 5.47 10.63
N SER A 238 11.39 6.75 10.51
CA SER A 238 11.90 7.56 11.61
C SER A 238 10.88 7.66 12.75
N ALA A 239 11.32 8.03 13.94
CA ALA A 239 10.42 8.38 15.05
C ALA A 239 9.41 9.46 14.62
N TYR A 240 8.30 9.54 15.35
CA TYR A 240 7.19 10.48 15.15
C TYR A 240 6.28 10.21 13.94
N TRP A 241 6.32 9.00 13.38
CA TRP A 241 5.27 8.54 12.46
C TRP A 241 3.91 8.49 13.17
N THR A 242 2.83 8.60 12.41
CA THR A 242 1.48 8.66 12.96
C THR A 242 0.57 7.59 12.40
N LEU A 243 -0.39 7.19 13.23
CA LEU A 243 -1.54 6.40 12.83
C LEU A 243 -2.81 7.17 13.21
N THR A 244 -3.62 7.52 12.21
CA THR A 244 -4.83 8.32 12.40
C THR A 244 -6.06 7.49 12.04
N PHE A 245 -7.05 7.50 12.90
CA PHE A 245 -8.35 6.85 12.71
C PHE A 245 -9.40 7.93 12.49
N VAL A 246 -10.00 7.96 11.31
CA VAL A 246 -11.02 8.92 10.92
C VAL A 246 -12.40 8.32 11.18
N THR A 247 -13.16 8.90 12.09
CA THR A 247 -14.53 8.48 12.39
C THR A 247 -15.55 9.45 11.77
N GLU A 248 -16.83 9.26 12.05
CA GLU A 248 -17.90 10.16 11.58
C GLU A 248 -17.74 11.58 12.11
N ASN A 249 -17.38 11.72 13.39
CA ASN A 249 -17.47 12.98 14.09
C ASN A 249 -16.13 13.53 14.56
N LYS A 250 -15.07 12.74 14.53
CA LYS A 250 -13.75 13.13 15.03
C LYS A 250 -12.66 12.15 14.60
N ASN A 251 -11.41 12.59 14.66
CA ASN A 251 -10.25 11.79 14.36
C ASN A 251 -9.48 11.46 15.63
N TYR A 252 -8.91 10.26 15.66
CA TYR A 252 -8.03 9.82 16.72
C TYR A 252 -6.65 9.59 16.12
N MET A 253 -5.63 10.28 16.60
CA MET A 253 -4.26 10.10 16.11
C MET A 253 -3.33 9.63 17.21
N ARG A 254 -2.54 8.64 16.91
CA ARG A 254 -1.40 8.21 17.72
C ARG A 254 -0.12 8.56 17.02
N GLN A 255 0.71 9.39 17.64
CA GLN A 255 2.08 9.63 17.21
C GLN A 255 3.03 8.71 17.99
N VAL A 256 3.94 8.07 17.30
CA VAL A 256 4.87 7.11 17.90
C VAL A 256 6.28 7.70 17.92
N THR A 257 6.86 7.81 19.10
CA THR A 257 8.14 8.48 19.35
C THR A 257 9.37 7.60 19.10
N LYS A 258 9.16 6.38 18.61
CA LYS A 258 10.23 5.44 18.29
C LYS A 258 10.19 5.08 16.81
N PRO A 259 11.35 4.84 16.18
CA PRO A 259 11.38 4.30 14.82
C PRO A 259 10.67 2.94 14.77
N ILE A 260 10.20 2.58 13.58
CA ILE A 260 9.57 1.29 13.31
C ILE A 260 10.12 0.71 12.00
N THR A 261 10.40 -0.58 12.00
CA THR A 261 10.86 -1.30 10.81
C THR A 261 9.77 -2.25 10.31
N PHE A 262 9.38 -2.08 9.06
CA PHE A 262 8.52 -3.03 8.36
C PHE A 262 9.40 -3.98 7.56
N VAL A 263 9.09 -5.25 7.67
CA VAL A 263 9.85 -6.32 7.01
C VAL A 263 8.92 -7.03 6.02
N ARG A 264 9.45 -7.33 4.82
CA ARG A 264 8.70 -8.11 3.83
C ARG A 264 8.20 -9.43 4.42
N SER A 265 7.09 -9.92 3.90
CA SER A 265 6.50 -11.20 4.31
C SER A 265 6.11 -11.32 5.79
N GLN A 266 6.14 -10.22 6.55
CA GLN A 266 5.76 -10.18 7.97
C GLN A 266 4.56 -9.26 8.21
N ALA A 267 3.70 -9.66 9.15
CA ALA A 267 2.65 -8.81 9.69
C ALA A 267 3.03 -8.31 11.09
N LEU A 268 3.40 -7.03 11.16
CA LEU A 268 3.67 -6.39 12.44
C LEU A 268 2.36 -6.02 13.12
N ASN A 269 2.09 -6.63 14.27
CA ASN A 269 0.89 -6.34 15.04
C ASN A 269 1.10 -5.08 15.89
N LEU A 270 0.39 -3.99 15.55
CA LEU A 270 0.40 -2.76 16.32
C LEU A 270 -0.60 -2.78 17.51
N GLY A 271 -1.36 -3.87 17.67
CA GLY A 271 -2.28 -4.07 18.79
C GLY A 271 -3.67 -3.51 18.57
N THR A 272 -4.35 -3.29 19.67
CA THR A 272 -5.70 -2.72 19.74
C THR A 272 -5.64 -1.22 20.02
N PHE A 273 -6.60 -0.49 19.46
CA PHE A 273 -6.70 0.96 19.60
C PHE A 273 -8.09 1.29 20.15
N ALA A 274 -8.12 1.88 21.34
CA ALA A 274 -9.33 2.39 21.98
C ALA A 274 -9.36 3.93 21.91
N THR A 275 -10.45 4.52 22.31
CA THR A 275 -10.63 5.99 22.32
C THR A 275 -10.14 6.66 23.60
N ASP A 276 -9.67 5.86 24.55
CA ASP A 276 -9.05 6.28 25.81
C ASP A 276 -7.53 6.24 25.69
N GLY A 277 -6.83 7.04 26.48
CA GLY A 277 -5.38 7.09 26.51
C GLY A 277 -4.75 8.22 25.70
N ASP A 278 -3.53 8.01 25.28
CA ASP A 278 -2.64 9.00 24.68
C ASP A 278 -2.93 9.30 23.21
N TYR A 279 -4.18 9.55 22.86
CA TYR A 279 -4.57 9.81 21.46
C TYR A 279 -4.82 11.28 21.23
N TRP A 280 -4.35 11.76 20.10
CA TRP A 280 -4.76 13.04 19.58
C TRP A 280 -6.14 12.91 18.92
N VAL A 281 -7.04 13.79 19.26
CA VAL A 281 -8.41 13.81 18.72
C VAL A 281 -8.50 15.01 17.80
N GLY A 282 -8.51 14.79 16.50
CA GLY A 282 -8.48 15.75 15.38
C GLY A 282 -9.20 17.06 15.62
N SER A 283 -9.81 17.70 14.66
CA SER A 283 -10.36 19.06 14.74
C SER A 283 -11.10 19.47 16.04
N ASN A 284 -11.31 18.53 16.93
CA ASN A 284 -11.98 18.72 18.22
C ASN A 284 -11.12 18.38 19.44
N GLY A 285 -9.77 18.31 19.29
CA GLY A 285 -9.26 17.97 20.48
C GLY A 285 -7.88 17.72 20.88
N ILE A 286 -7.46 16.61 21.29
CA ILE A 286 -6.34 16.38 22.17
C ILE A 286 -5.18 15.77 21.41
N VAL A 287 -4.02 16.39 21.44
CA VAL A 287 -2.78 15.89 20.84
C VAL A 287 -2.23 14.74 21.70
N SER A 288 -1.68 13.74 21.07
CA SER A 288 -1.03 12.62 21.75
C SER A 288 0.15 13.07 22.60
N THR A 289 0.44 12.31 23.63
CA THR A 289 1.52 12.57 24.59
C THR A 289 2.89 12.73 23.93
N GLY A 290 3.70 13.59 24.52
CA GLY A 290 5.07 13.84 24.08
C GLY A 290 5.27 15.04 23.15
N LYS A 291 4.21 15.51 22.48
CA LYS A 291 4.25 16.69 21.59
C LYS A 291 3.25 17.77 21.97
N GLN A 292 2.69 17.71 23.16
CA GLN A 292 1.68 18.65 23.66
C GLN A 292 2.05 19.23 25.01
N VAL A 293 1.53 20.41 25.27
CA VAL A 293 1.62 21.12 26.56
C VAL A 293 0.19 21.32 27.08
N ASP A 294 -0.14 20.78 28.24
CA ASP A 294 -1.39 21.06 28.94
C ASP A 294 -1.34 22.50 29.48
N LEU A 295 -2.27 23.33 29.03
CA LEU A 295 -2.32 24.72 29.47
C LEU A 295 -3.15 24.88 30.78
N GLY A 296 -3.69 23.79 31.30
CA GLY A 296 -4.61 23.86 32.43
C GLY A 296 -5.94 24.56 32.11
N LEU A 297 -6.23 24.77 30.83
CA LEU A 297 -7.46 25.41 30.36
C LEU A 297 -8.46 24.36 29.88
N THR A 298 -9.75 24.72 30.00
CA THR A 298 -10.85 23.94 29.44
C THR A 298 -11.73 24.81 28.57
N ILE A 299 -12.39 24.20 27.59
CA ILE A 299 -13.44 24.82 26.77
C ILE A 299 -14.72 23.98 26.86
N GLU A 300 -15.86 24.64 26.80
CA GLU A 300 -17.15 23.98 26.70
C GLU A 300 -17.64 24.00 25.26
N GLN A 301 -17.93 22.81 24.71
CA GLN A 301 -18.45 22.67 23.35
C GLN A 301 -19.47 21.53 23.31
N GLY A 302 -20.66 21.81 22.80
CA GLY A 302 -21.71 20.79 22.67
C GLY A 302 -22.11 20.14 24.01
N GLY A 303 -22.02 20.87 25.13
CA GLY A 303 -22.33 20.38 26.49
C GLY A 303 -21.27 19.44 27.07
N LYS A 304 -20.06 19.46 26.52
CA LYS A 304 -18.89 18.70 27.01
C LYS A 304 -17.74 19.64 27.31
N THR A 305 -16.99 19.32 28.35
CA THR A 305 -15.75 20.03 28.74
C THR A 305 -14.55 19.36 28.07
N TYR A 306 -13.73 20.13 27.40
CA TYR A 306 -12.50 19.70 26.77
C TYR A 306 -11.30 20.39 27.38
N LYS A 307 -10.21 19.68 27.60
CA LYS A 307 -8.90 20.26 27.93
C LYS A 307 -8.27 20.88 26.72
N VAL A 308 -7.56 21.99 26.94
CA VAL A 308 -6.82 22.70 25.88
C VAL A 308 -5.33 22.36 25.96
N TYR A 309 -4.80 21.88 24.88
CA TYR A 309 -3.37 21.57 24.75
C TYR A 309 -2.76 22.38 23.60
N PHE A 310 -1.53 22.81 23.78
CA PHE A 310 -0.70 23.33 22.68
C PHE A 310 0.25 22.26 22.15
N ALA A 311 0.52 22.29 20.87
CA ALA A 311 1.62 21.53 20.30
C ALA A 311 2.95 22.02 20.87
N LYS A 312 3.86 21.12 21.23
CA LYS A 312 5.20 21.48 21.75
C LYS A 312 6.13 22.08 20.71
N SER A 313 5.87 21.85 19.45
CA SER A 313 6.70 22.33 18.35
C SER A 313 5.83 22.80 17.18
N ASN A 314 6.44 23.61 16.33
CA ASN A 314 5.78 24.16 15.17
C ASN A 314 5.45 23.11 14.11
N LEU A 315 4.46 23.42 13.27
CA LEU A 315 4.03 22.56 12.17
C LEU A 315 5.04 22.55 11.04
N THR A 316 5.24 21.37 10.45
CA THR A 316 5.99 21.17 9.20
C THR A 316 5.09 20.56 8.13
N ALA A 317 5.55 20.45 6.90
CA ALA A 317 4.83 19.79 5.81
C ALA A 317 4.44 18.33 6.11
N THR A 318 5.06 17.71 7.10
CA THR A 318 4.91 16.28 7.39
C THR A 318 4.50 15.97 8.83
N GLY A 319 4.22 16.98 9.64
CA GLY A 319 3.84 16.81 11.05
C GLY A 319 4.37 17.92 11.92
N LEU A 320 4.69 17.62 13.16
CA LEU A 320 5.32 18.57 14.10
C LEU A 320 6.84 18.54 13.95
N ALA A 321 7.50 19.69 14.10
CA ALA A 321 8.95 19.80 14.15
C ALA A 321 9.53 18.93 15.28
N GLU A 322 10.77 18.48 15.10
CA GLU A 322 11.39 17.55 16.03
C GLU A 322 11.68 18.20 17.39
N LYS A 323 12.12 19.44 17.36
CA LYS A 323 12.48 20.22 18.56
C LYS A 323 11.50 21.36 18.79
N GLU A 324 11.29 21.70 20.05
CA GLU A 324 10.47 22.83 20.48
C GLU A 324 10.96 24.17 19.94
N THR A 325 12.25 24.27 19.65
CA THR A 325 12.92 25.47 19.14
C THR A 325 12.95 25.54 17.62
N ASP A 326 12.51 24.51 16.91
CA ASP A 326 12.48 24.51 15.46
C ASP A 326 11.36 25.43 14.96
N TYR A 327 11.66 26.19 13.92
CA TYR A 327 10.67 27.15 13.38
C TYR A 327 9.50 26.52 12.65
N GLY A 328 9.60 25.25 12.26
CA GLY A 328 8.60 24.59 11.42
C GLY A 328 8.60 25.14 10.00
N ASP A 329 7.51 24.90 9.28
CA ASP A 329 7.29 25.42 7.94
C ASP A 329 6.25 26.55 7.96
N TYR A 330 6.30 27.41 6.94
CA TYR A 330 5.41 28.56 6.84
C TYR A 330 4.32 28.31 5.83
N PHE A 331 3.09 28.41 6.29
CA PHE A 331 1.88 28.20 5.49
C PHE A 331 1.20 29.54 5.25
N ALA A 332 0.79 29.80 4.01
CA ALA A 332 -0.12 30.89 3.77
C ALA A 332 -1.52 30.56 4.31
N TRP A 333 -2.30 31.58 4.64
CA TRP A 333 -3.65 31.39 5.16
C TRP A 333 -4.52 30.63 4.17
N GLY A 334 -5.08 29.50 4.60
CA GLY A 334 -5.88 28.62 3.75
C GLY A 334 -5.07 27.70 2.84
N ALA A 335 -3.73 27.65 2.98
CA ALA A 335 -2.88 26.71 2.24
C ALA A 335 -2.55 25.51 3.13
N THR A 336 -2.61 24.31 2.56
CA THR A 336 -2.26 23.05 3.23
C THR A 336 -0.85 22.55 2.87
N GLU A 337 -0.24 23.18 1.87
CA GLU A 337 1.17 23.00 1.52
C GLU A 337 2.00 24.19 2.00
N PRO A 338 3.23 23.97 2.46
CA PRO A 338 4.06 25.05 2.95
C PRO A 338 4.48 25.98 1.81
N TRP A 339 4.35 27.27 2.05
CA TRP A 339 4.88 28.30 1.17
C TRP A 339 6.40 28.42 1.30
N CYS A 340 6.91 28.25 2.51
CA CYS A 340 8.32 28.21 2.81
C CYS A 340 8.61 27.11 3.82
N THR A 341 9.53 26.20 3.48
CA THR A 341 10.01 25.18 4.39
C THR A 341 11.10 25.72 5.30
N SER A 342 11.13 25.25 6.55
CA SER A 342 12.13 25.67 7.50
C SER A 342 13.54 25.29 7.08
N TYR A 343 14.38 26.20 7.15
CA TYR A 343 15.84 26.24 7.28
C TYR A 343 16.69 25.06 6.81
N SER A 344 17.00 25.01 5.56
CA SER A 344 18.35 24.65 5.12
C SER A 344 18.76 25.66 4.05
N GLY A 345 19.77 26.46 4.31
CA GLY A 345 20.31 27.45 3.37
C GLY A 345 20.30 28.88 3.90
N THR A 346 20.69 29.81 3.06
CA THR A 346 20.78 31.22 3.40
C THR A 346 19.41 31.80 3.72
N THR A 347 19.28 32.42 4.89
CA THR A 347 18.05 33.09 5.31
C THR A 347 18.30 34.59 5.34
N ILE A 348 17.32 35.39 4.93
CA ILE A 348 17.32 36.83 5.14
C ILE A 348 16.14 37.15 6.05
N ASN A 349 16.42 37.82 7.17
CA ASN A 349 15.40 38.16 8.17
C ASN A 349 14.56 36.96 8.64
N GLY A 350 15.22 35.80 8.77
CA GLY A 350 14.53 34.58 9.20
C GLY A 350 13.81 33.78 8.11
N TRP A 351 13.80 34.22 6.88
CA TRP A 351 13.12 33.59 5.75
C TRP A 351 14.09 32.93 4.79
N LYS A 352 13.75 31.75 4.30
CA LYS A 352 14.56 31.03 3.32
C LYS A 352 14.62 31.81 2.02
N VAL A 353 15.84 32.09 1.55
CA VAL A 353 16.08 32.74 0.26
C VAL A 353 16.12 31.67 -0.84
N GLY A 354 15.16 31.65 -1.70
CA GLY A 354 15.10 30.69 -2.80
C GLY A 354 14.00 31.03 -3.81
N LYS A 355 13.17 31.99 -3.48
CA LYS A 355 12.11 32.50 -4.37
C LYS A 355 12.52 33.84 -4.94
N SER A 356 12.38 34.03 -6.24
CA SER A 356 12.59 35.33 -6.88
C SER A 356 11.69 36.40 -6.25
N GLY A 357 12.27 37.50 -5.80
CA GLY A 357 11.56 38.55 -5.07
C GLY A 357 11.36 38.27 -3.57
N GLY A 358 11.93 37.17 -3.03
CA GLY A 358 11.79 36.79 -1.62
C GLY A 358 10.37 36.27 -1.27
N TYR A 359 10.15 36.03 0.03
CA TYR A 359 8.84 35.62 0.56
C TYR A 359 8.12 36.86 1.10
N THR A 360 7.22 37.41 0.32
CA THR A 360 6.45 38.62 0.66
C THR A 360 4.96 38.31 0.58
N ARG A 361 4.15 39.16 1.19
CA ARG A 361 2.69 39.08 1.08
C ARG A 361 2.24 39.03 -0.38
N ASP A 362 2.84 39.84 -1.24
CA ASP A 362 2.38 40.01 -2.63
C ASP A 362 2.71 38.81 -3.53
N ASN A 363 3.57 37.90 -3.09
CA ASN A 363 3.82 36.63 -3.79
C ASN A 363 3.41 35.39 -2.96
N ALA A 364 2.60 35.60 -1.91
CA ALA A 364 2.06 34.51 -1.11
C ALA A 364 0.98 33.74 -1.88
N PRO A 365 0.80 32.44 -1.61
CA PRO A 365 -0.34 31.70 -2.14
C PRO A 365 -1.67 32.40 -1.79
N TYR A 366 -2.60 32.39 -2.74
CA TYR A 366 -3.94 33.00 -2.59
C TYR A 366 -3.96 34.51 -2.30
N TYR A 367 -2.87 35.22 -2.59
CA TYR A 367 -2.83 36.68 -2.53
C TYR A 367 -2.65 37.24 -3.94
N ASN A 368 -3.54 38.16 -4.32
CA ASN A 368 -3.51 38.82 -5.65
C ASN A 368 -4.10 40.23 -5.55
N ASN A 369 -3.46 41.17 -6.21
CA ASN A 369 -3.94 42.57 -6.31
C ASN A 369 -4.36 43.20 -4.97
N GLY A 370 -3.56 42.98 -3.93
CA GLY A 370 -3.83 43.60 -2.62
C GLY A 370 -4.81 42.83 -1.73
N SER A 371 -5.35 41.69 -2.17
CA SER A 371 -6.36 40.92 -1.44
C SER A 371 -6.10 39.43 -1.44
N TYR A 372 -6.54 38.74 -0.37
CA TYR A 372 -6.56 37.28 -0.36
C TYR A 372 -7.75 36.76 -1.19
N THR A 373 -7.47 35.83 -2.09
CA THR A 373 -8.47 35.29 -3.02
C THR A 373 -9.25 34.12 -2.41
N LYS A 374 -8.67 33.37 -1.49
CA LYS A 374 -9.31 32.20 -0.88
C LYS A 374 -10.14 32.54 0.37
N TYR A 375 -9.67 33.47 1.20
CA TYR A 375 -10.37 34.00 2.38
C TYR A 375 -10.35 35.54 2.34
N PRO A 376 -11.10 36.16 1.43
CA PRO A 376 -10.92 37.59 1.09
C PRO A 376 -11.45 38.56 2.14
N SER A 377 -12.23 38.10 3.12
CA SER A 377 -12.82 38.98 4.14
C SER A 377 -12.44 38.55 5.54
N THR A 378 -12.27 39.52 6.44
CA THR A 378 -12.11 39.28 7.88
C THR A 378 -13.33 38.58 8.46
N GLY A 379 -13.13 37.69 9.43
CA GLY A 379 -14.22 37.00 10.12
C GLY A 379 -14.71 35.70 9.48
N LYS A 380 -14.12 35.23 8.40
CA LYS A 380 -14.36 33.88 7.87
C LYS A 380 -13.55 32.87 8.65
N THR A 381 -14.23 31.84 9.15
CA THR A 381 -13.59 30.70 9.79
C THR A 381 -12.90 29.85 8.75
N LEU A 382 -11.64 29.48 9.00
CA LEU A 382 -10.91 28.53 8.18
C LEU A 382 -11.63 27.18 8.24
N VAL A 383 -11.93 26.57 7.08
CA VAL A 383 -12.50 25.22 7.04
C VAL A 383 -11.42 24.17 7.25
N ALA A 384 -11.79 23.05 7.82
CA ALA A 384 -10.85 21.97 8.17
C ALA A 384 -9.98 21.51 6.99
N ALA A 385 -10.55 21.41 5.80
CA ALA A 385 -9.84 21.03 4.58
C ALA A 385 -8.78 22.04 4.11
N ASP A 386 -8.86 23.28 4.59
CA ASP A 386 -7.93 24.38 4.25
C ASP A 386 -7.00 24.74 5.42
N ASP A 387 -7.11 24.03 6.52
CA ASP A 387 -6.23 24.18 7.69
C ASP A 387 -5.06 23.21 7.57
N ALA A 388 -3.85 23.76 7.42
CA ALA A 388 -2.63 22.97 7.30
C ALA A 388 -2.42 22.04 8.50
N ALA A 389 -2.71 22.51 9.72
CA ALA A 389 -2.57 21.69 10.92
C ALA A 389 -3.54 20.51 10.89
N ASN A 390 -4.79 20.76 10.50
CA ASN A 390 -5.81 19.73 10.38
C ASN A 390 -5.44 18.69 9.32
N VAL A 391 -5.05 19.13 8.13
CA VAL A 391 -4.72 18.23 7.01
C VAL A 391 -3.43 17.44 7.27
N ILE A 392 -2.39 18.10 7.76
CA ILE A 392 -1.07 17.47 7.97
C ILE A 392 -1.07 16.53 9.17
N LEU A 393 -1.77 16.89 10.24
CA LEU A 393 -1.86 16.06 11.44
C LEU A 393 -2.98 15.01 11.37
N GLY A 394 -3.69 14.92 10.24
CA GLY A 394 -4.71 13.92 10.01
C GLY A 394 -6.09 14.31 10.53
N GLY A 395 -6.41 15.60 10.49
CA GLY A 395 -7.75 16.12 10.72
C GLY A 395 -8.73 15.76 9.58
N ASP A 396 -9.99 16.20 9.73
CA ASP A 396 -11.08 15.98 8.76
C ASP A 396 -10.86 16.73 7.45
#